data_a16cf5c50ea1a566e742db923be81010
#
_entry.id   a16cf5c50ea1a566e742db923be81010
#
_cell.length_a   1.000
_cell.length_b   1.000
_cell.length_c   1.000
_cell.angle_alpha   90.00
_cell.angle_beta   90.00
_cell.angle_gamma   90.00
#
_symmetry.space_group_name_H-M   'P 1'
#
loop_
_entity.id
_entity.type
_entity.pdbx_description
1 polymer ?
#
loop_
_entity_poly.entity_id
_entity_poly.type
_entity_poly.pdbx_seq_one_letter_code
_entity_poly.pdbx_strand_id
1 'polypeptide(L)'
;MEKKESKQKSPKDTVDAGRIINIVSHQLKRTIFFYTWKDCGLTTMQNRILHYILMKSLERPVYQKDIEKEFRISKSTVTEVLQLMEKNGFITRESSKKDGRMKRLLPTQKALTIRQEVMENIRTVENKLKAGIREEDYRTCLKVLKKMSENLSKEENNMKGREEMYE
;
A
#
# COMPACT_ATOMS: atom_id res chain seq x y z
N MET A 1 -32.84 -10.00 -49.18
CA MET A 1 -33.04 -9.93 -47.70
C MET A 1 -31.95 -10.75 -47.03
N GLU A 2 -30.82 -10.13 -46.73
CA GLU A 2 -29.74 -10.77 -46.02
C GLU A 2 -29.91 -10.54 -44.51
N LYS A 3 -30.07 -11.63 -43.76
CA LYS A 3 -30.08 -11.63 -42.32
C LYS A 3 -28.63 -11.47 -41.84
N LYS A 4 -28.30 -10.32 -41.25
CA LYS A 4 -27.07 -10.15 -40.44
C LYS A 4 -27.21 -10.96 -39.16
N GLU A 5 -26.52 -12.10 -39.10
CA GLU A 5 -26.29 -12.82 -37.83
C GLU A 5 -25.36 -12.00 -36.96
N SER A 6 -25.89 -11.44 -35.91
CA SER A 6 -25.11 -10.88 -34.81
C SER A 6 -24.48 -12.04 -34.04
N LYS A 7 -23.18 -12.28 -34.28
CA LYS A 7 -22.40 -13.19 -33.45
C LYS A 7 -22.43 -12.70 -32.00
N GLN A 8 -23.24 -13.31 -31.16
CA GLN A 8 -23.17 -13.18 -29.72
C GLN A 8 -21.81 -13.73 -29.28
N LYS A 9 -20.93 -12.83 -28.78
CA LYS A 9 -19.68 -13.22 -28.13
C LYS A 9 -20.02 -14.09 -26.93
N SER A 10 -19.37 -15.25 -26.82
CA SER A 10 -19.53 -16.17 -25.69
C SER A 10 -19.06 -15.50 -24.39
N PRO A 11 -19.65 -15.83 -23.22
CA PRO A 11 -19.28 -15.22 -21.93
C PRO A 11 -17.83 -15.45 -21.50
N LYS A 12 -17.08 -16.31 -22.21
CA LYS A 12 -15.67 -16.64 -21.90
C LYS A 12 -14.63 -15.64 -22.43
N ASP A 13 -15.01 -14.73 -23.31
CA ASP A 13 -14.07 -13.78 -23.97
C ASP A 13 -14.12 -12.36 -23.40
N THR A 14 -14.97 -12.08 -22.41
CA THR A 14 -14.99 -10.80 -21.72
C THR A 14 -14.03 -10.80 -20.55
N VAL A 15 -12.79 -10.39 -20.83
CA VAL A 15 -11.83 -10.08 -19.77
C VAL A 15 -12.27 -8.78 -19.12
N ASP A 16 -12.88 -8.87 -17.91
CA ASP A 16 -13.28 -7.67 -17.18
C ASP A 16 -12.08 -6.96 -16.53
N ALA A 17 -12.19 -5.63 -16.44
CA ALA A 17 -11.12 -4.80 -15.89
C ALA A 17 -10.79 -5.15 -14.44
N GLY A 18 -11.79 -5.51 -13.62
CA GLY A 18 -11.58 -5.87 -12.22
C GLY A 18 -10.71 -7.10 -12.05
N ARG A 19 -10.90 -8.11 -12.91
CA ARG A 19 -10.07 -9.32 -12.93
C ARG A 19 -8.61 -9.00 -13.28
N ILE A 20 -8.37 -8.19 -14.32
CA ILE A 20 -7.01 -7.80 -14.71
C ILE A 20 -6.34 -6.97 -13.62
N ILE A 21 -7.05 -5.98 -13.07
CA ILE A 21 -6.54 -5.15 -11.96
C ILE A 21 -6.14 -6.03 -10.78
N ASN A 22 -6.94 -7.02 -10.43
CA ASN A 22 -6.65 -7.93 -9.33
C ASN A 22 -5.39 -8.78 -9.62
N ILE A 23 -5.27 -9.35 -10.81
CA ILE A 23 -4.09 -10.12 -11.24
C ILE A 23 -2.83 -9.24 -11.14
N VAL A 24 -2.86 -8.05 -11.76
CA VAL A 24 -1.72 -7.10 -11.76
C VAL A 24 -1.37 -6.67 -10.33
N SER A 25 -2.38 -6.39 -9.49
CA SER A 25 -2.17 -6.04 -8.08
C SER A 25 -1.46 -7.15 -7.30
N HIS A 26 -1.86 -8.42 -7.50
CA HIS A 26 -1.19 -9.56 -6.87
C HIS A 26 0.25 -9.73 -7.35
N GLN A 27 0.49 -9.65 -8.67
CA GLN A 27 1.82 -9.74 -9.25
C GLN A 27 2.72 -8.62 -8.76
N LEU A 28 2.22 -7.38 -8.74
CA LEU A 28 2.93 -6.20 -8.26
C LEU A 28 3.32 -6.33 -6.79
N LYS A 29 2.40 -6.73 -5.91
CA LYS A 29 2.67 -6.96 -4.49
C LYS A 29 3.77 -8.00 -4.26
N ARG A 30 3.73 -9.12 -4.99
CA ARG A 30 4.77 -10.17 -4.91
C ARG A 30 6.11 -9.65 -5.40
N THR A 31 6.14 -8.92 -6.50
CA THR A 31 7.36 -8.40 -7.11
C THR A 31 8.00 -7.35 -6.20
N ILE A 32 7.23 -6.38 -5.69
CA ILE A 32 7.70 -5.38 -4.73
C ILE A 32 8.24 -6.07 -3.47
N PHE A 33 7.50 -7.03 -2.91
CA PHE A 33 7.94 -7.78 -1.72
C PHE A 33 9.28 -8.46 -1.97
N PHE A 34 9.44 -9.16 -3.10
CA PHE A 34 10.68 -9.85 -3.46
C PHE A 34 11.88 -8.89 -3.54
N TYR A 35 11.72 -7.73 -4.18
CA TYR A 35 12.82 -6.77 -4.32
C TYR A 35 13.11 -5.96 -3.06
N THR A 36 12.11 -5.76 -2.20
CA THR A 36 12.19 -4.77 -1.14
C THR A 36 12.58 -5.35 0.22
N TRP A 37 12.18 -6.59 0.51
CA TRP A 37 12.17 -7.07 1.90
C TRP A 37 12.88 -8.40 2.13
N LYS A 38 13.47 -8.98 1.09
CA LYS A 38 14.04 -10.33 1.16
C LYS A 38 15.15 -10.47 2.20
N ASP A 39 15.92 -9.41 2.44
CA ASP A 39 17.15 -9.46 3.23
C ASP A 39 17.15 -8.60 4.49
N CYS A 40 16.02 -7.97 4.84
CA CYS A 40 15.97 -7.05 5.99
C CYS A 40 15.82 -7.74 7.35
N GLY A 41 15.59 -9.06 7.41
CA GLY A 41 15.37 -9.79 8.67
C GLY A 41 14.11 -9.37 9.43
N LEU A 42 13.18 -8.69 8.78
CA LEU A 42 11.90 -8.25 9.35
C LEU A 42 10.76 -9.17 8.90
N THR A 43 9.80 -9.39 9.78
CA THR A 43 8.53 -10.06 9.41
C THR A 43 7.70 -9.17 8.49
N THR A 44 6.73 -9.75 7.79
CA THR A 44 5.82 -9.00 6.91
C THR A 44 5.11 -7.86 7.64
N MET A 45 4.69 -8.07 8.89
CA MET A 45 4.03 -7.04 9.70
C MET A 45 5.01 -5.92 10.08
N GLN A 46 6.22 -6.27 10.53
CA GLN A 46 7.25 -5.29 10.85
C GLN A 46 7.63 -4.44 9.63
N ASN A 47 7.75 -5.05 8.46
CA ASN A 47 8.01 -4.35 7.20
C ASN A 47 6.92 -3.33 6.87
N ARG A 48 5.66 -3.73 6.99
CA ARG A 48 4.52 -2.83 6.76
C ARG A 48 4.51 -1.65 7.73
N ILE A 49 4.77 -1.92 9.01
CA ILE A 49 4.85 -0.89 10.06
C ILE A 49 6.04 0.04 9.80
N LEU A 50 7.22 -0.50 9.45
CA LEU A 50 8.39 0.30 9.12
C LEU A 50 8.12 1.20 7.92
N HIS A 51 7.54 0.66 6.86
CA HIS A 51 7.15 1.44 5.68
C HIS A 51 6.20 2.60 6.06
N TYR A 52 5.17 2.32 6.86
CA TYR A 52 4.25 3.36 7.34
C TYR A 52 4.99 4.45 8.12
N ILE A 53 5.88 4.08 9.07
CA ILE A 53 6.66 5.05 9.84
C ILE A 53 7.54 5.89 8.92
N LEU A 54 8.26 5.27 7.98
CA LEU A 54 9.14 5.94 7.03
C LEU A 54 8.40 6.97 6.14
N MET A 55 7.21 6.62 5.67
CA MET A 55 6.42 7.50 4.81
C MET A 55 5.74 8.61 5.61
N LYS A 56 5.07 8.27 6.71
CA LYS A 56 4.30 9.23 7.50
C LYS A 56 5.16 10.20 8.30
N SER A 57 6.36 9.80 8.73
CA SER A 57 7.30 10.69 9.43
C SER A 57 7.80 11.87 8.59
N LEU A 58 7.63 11.84 7.27
CA LEU A 58 7.90 12.97 6.38
C LEU A 58 6.82 14.06 6.44
N GLU A 59 5.60 13.67 6.75
CA GLU A 59 4.43 14.56 6.76
C GLU A 59 4.16 15.10 8.18
N ARG A 60 4.28 14.23 9.19
CA ARG A 60 3.96 14.53 10.57
C ARG A 60 4.64 13.58 11.56
N PRO A 61 4.72 13.94 12.85
CA PRO A 61 5.15 13.00 13.89
C PRO A 61 4.25 11.74 13.92
N VAL A 62 4.87 10.57 14.04
CA VAL A 62 4.20 9.27 14.13
C VAL A 62 4.28 8.75 15.56
N TYR A 63 3.17 8.25 16.08
CA TYR A 63 3.03 7.70 17.43
C TYR A 63 2.50 6.27 17.38
N GLN A 64 2.65 5.51 18.47
CA GLN A 64 2.13 4.16 18.59
C GLN A 64 0.62 4.07 18.26
N LYS A 65 -0.17 5.04 18.70
CA LYS A 65 -1.61 5.16 18.42
C LYS A 65 -1.94 5.18 16.93
N ASP A 66 -1.06 5.76 16.11
CA ASP A 66 -1.25 5.79 14.64
C ASP A 66 -1.12 4.38 14.06
N ILE A 67 -0.21 3.57 14.60
CA ILE A 67 -0.01 2.18 14.19
C ILE A 67 -1.22 1.32 14.59
N GLU A 68 -1.70 1.47 15.84
CA GLU A 68 -2.91 0.78 16.33
C GLU A 68 -4.10 1.04 15.41
N LYS A 69 -4.32 2.29 15.04
CA LYS A 69 -5.44 2.71 14.19
C LYS A 69 -5.29 2.20 12.74
N GLU A 70 -4.11 2.39 12.14
CA GLU A 70 -3.86 2.06 10.73
C GLU A 70 -3.97 0.55 10.48
N PHE A 71 -3.38 -0.24 11.38
CA PHE A 71 -3.31 -1.69 11.22
C PHE A 71 -4.43 -2.45 11.93
N ARG A 72 -5.28 -1.75 12.69
CA ARG A 72 -6.39 -2.33 13.47
C ARG A 72 -5.92 -3.47 14.37
N ILE A 73 -4.80 -3.30 15.04
CA ILE A 73 -4.21 -4.27 15.96
C ILE A 73 -4.16 -3.72 17.39
N SER A 74 -4.16 -4.64 18.38
CA SER A 74 -4.21 -4.27 19.79
C SER A 74 -2.97 -3.49 20.24
N LYS A 75 -3.13 -2.66 21.26
CA LYS A 75 -2.04 -1.89 21.89
C LYS A 75 -0.90 -2.80 22.36
N SER A 76 -1.21 -3.98 22.92
CA SER A 76 -0.21 -4.96 23.36
C SER A 76 0.65 -5.46 22.19
N THR A 77 -0.01 -5.91 21.11
CA THR A 77 0.66 -6.38 19.89
C THR A 77 1.56 -5.30 19.27
N VAL A 78 1.05 -4.05 19.17
CA VAL A 78 1.88 -2.94 18.66
C VAL A 78 3.08 -2.70 19.56
N THR A 79 2.90 -2.75 20.88
CA THR A 79 3.99 -2.54 21.84
C THR A 79 5.10 -3.58 21.66
N GLU A 80 4.76 -4.85 21.54
CA GLU A 80 5.71 -5.94 21.31
C GLU A 80 6.46 -5.78 19.98
N VAL A 81 5.74 -5.51 18.91
CA VAL A 81 6.34 -5.31 17.58
C VAL A 81 7.30 -4.12 17.60
N LEU A 82 6.89 -2.98 18.17
CA LEU A 82 7.73 -1.78 18.22
C LEU A 82 8.95 -1.96 19.13
N GLN A 83 8.84 -2.69 20.25
CA GLN A 83 9.97 -3.04 21.09
C GLN A 83 11.01 -3.87 20.35
N LEU A 84 10.55 -4.87 19.58
CA LEU A 84 11.45 -5.70 18.78
C LEU A 84 12.11 -4.89 17.65
N MET A 85 11.36 -4.01 16.99
CA MET A 85 11.92 -3.12 15.96
C MET A 85 12.94 -2.13 16.53
N GLU A 86 12.71 -1.61 17.74
CA GLU A 86 13.67 -0.76 18.46
C GLU A 86 14.92 -1.54 18.86
N LYS A 87 14.76 -2.74 19.44
CA LYS A 87 15.87 -3.66 19.78
C LYS A 87 16.73 -3.98 18.56
N ASN A 88 16.12 -4.17 17.40
CA ASN A 88 16.81 -4.47 16.15
C ASN A 88 17.36 -3.22 15.44
N GLY A 89 17.22 -2.04 16.05
CA GLY A 89 17.80 -0.79 15.58
C GLY A 89 17.10 -0.19 14.34
N PHE A 90 15.82 -0.47 14.10
CA PHE A 90 15.07 0.13 12.99
C PHE A 90 14.39 1.43 13.37
N ILE A 91 13.98 1.57 14.62
CA ILE A 91 13.33 2.76 15.15
C ILE A 91 13.92 3.17 16.50
N THR A 92 13.70 4.41 16.88
CA THR A 92 13.86 4.91 18.28
C THR A 92 12.54 5.46 18.76
N ARG A 93 12.35 5.50 20.09
CA ARG A 93 11.15 6.05 20.74
C ARG A 93 11.54 7.21 21.65
N GLU A 94 11.14 8.41 21.29
CA GLU A 94 11.36 9.61 22.06
C GLU A 94 10.09 10.07 22.75
N SER A 95 10.19 10.55 24.00
CA SER A 95 9.07 11.17 24.70
C SER A 95 8.66 12.45 23.97
N SER A 96 7.36 12.62 23.73
CA SER A 96 6.85 13.84 23.12
C SER A 96 7.06 15.03 24.05
N LYS A 97 7.51 16.17 23.51
CA LYS A 97 7.65 17.42 24.27
C LYS A 97 6.29 17.97 24.73
N LYS A 98 5.18 17.60 24.06
CA LYS A 98 3.83 18.06 24.38
C LYS A 98 3.14 17.19 25.44
N ASP A 99 3.39 15.88 25.42
CA ASP A 99 2.85 14.91 26.38
C ASP A 99 3.85 13.77 26.55
N GLY A 100 4.51 13.72 27.69
CA GLY A 100 5.53 12.70 28.00
C GLY A 100 5.00 11.25 27.99
N ARG A 101 3.68 11.07 28.02
CA ARG A 101 3.02 9.75 27.89
C ARG A 101 3.02 9.23 26.47
N MET A 102 3.14 10.12 25.47
CA MET A 102 3.19 9.77 24.07
C MET A 102 4.64 9.65 23.61
N LYS A 103 4.98 8.49 23.05
CA LYS A 103 6.30 8.26 22.48
C LYS A 103 6.25 8.40 20.96
N ARG A 104 7.02 9.36 20.44
CA ARG A 104 7.23 9.55 19.02
C ARG A 104 8.11 8.44 18.47
N LEU A 105 7.73 7.87 17.34
CA LEU A 105 8.48 6.85 16.62
C LEU A 105 9.35 7.56 15.57
N LEU A 106 10.64 7.32 15.61
CA LEU A 106 11.60 7.89 14.67
C LEU A 106 12.36 6.76 13.97
N PRO A 107 12.45 6.79 12.63
CA PRO A 107 13.30 5.84 11.92
C PRO A 107 14.77 6.14 12.21
N THR A 108 15.58 5.11 12.37
CA THR A 108 17.03 5.22 12.51
C THR A 108 17.71 5.36 11.14
N GLN A 109 19.03 5.63 11.15
CA GLN A 109 19.84 5.65 9.92
C GLN A 109 19.76 4.32 9.18
N LYS A 110 19.75 3.19 9.88
CA LYS A 110 19.56 1.85 9.31
C LYS A 110 18.24 1.76 8.52
N ALA A 111 17.15 2.26 9.10
CA ALA A 111 15.84 2.28 8.44
C ALA A 111 15.81 3.23 7.23
N LEU A 112 16.50 4.36 7.30
CA LEU A 112 16.60 5.31 6.18
C LEU A 112 17.41 4.74 5.00
N THR A 113 18.44 3.97 5.25
CA THR A 113 19.19 3.25 4.20
C THR A 113 18.29 2.24 3.48
N ILE A 114 17.55 1.42 4.25
CA ILE A 114 16.55 0.49 3.69
C ILE A 114 15.52 1.24 2.84
N ARG A 115 15.09 2.42 3.28
CA ARG A 115 14.15 3.23 2.50
C ARG A 115 14.71 3.61 1.12
N GLN A 116 15.98 3.98 1.01
CA GLN A 116 16.59 4.30 -0.28
C GLN A 116 16.58 3.08 -1.21
N GLU A 117 17.01 1.92 -0.70
CA GLU A 117 16.97 0.66 -1.45
C GLU A 117 15.54 0.31 -1.90
N VAL A 118 14.55 0.47 -1.00
CA VAL A 118 13.14 0.28 -1.32
C VAL A 118 12.68 1.19 -2.45
N MET A 119 13.03 2.46 -2.41
CA MET A 119 12.65 3.42 -3.45
C MET A 119 13.29 3.10 -4.81
N GLU A 120 14.54 2.65 -4.83
CA GLU A 120 15.21 2.19 -6.04
C GLU A 120 14.57 0.92 -6.61
N ASN A 121 14.22 -0.01 -5.72
CA ASN A 121 13.52 -1.23 -6.10
C ASN A 121 12.12 -0.95 -6.67
N ILE A 122 11.38 -0.01 -6.07
CA ILE A 122 10.09 0.45 -6.62
C ILE A 122 10.28 1.03 -8.02
N ARG A 123 11.29 1.88 -8.26
CA ARG A 123 11.60 2.41 -9.60
C ARG A 123 11.91 1.28 -10.59
N THR A 124 12.64 0.27 -10.16
CA THR A 124 12.93 -0.91 -10.98
C THR A 124 11.67 -1.65 -11.38
N VAL A 125 10.74 -1.84 -10.44
CA VAL A 125 9.44 -2.48 -10.69
C VAL A 125 8.58 -1.62 -11.63
N GLU A 126 8.54 -0.31 -11.42
CA GLU A 126 7.83 0.64 -12.31
C GLU A 126 8.37 0.58 -13.74
N ASN A 127 9.70 0.50 -13.92
CA ASN A 127 10.29 0.37 -15.24
C ASN A 127 9.90 -0.97 -15.91
N LYS A 128 9.81 -2.07 -15.14
CA LYS A 128 9.32 -3.36 -15.65
C LYS A 128 7.85 -3.31 -16.04
N LEU A 129 7.00 -2.60 -15.28
CA LEU A 129 5.60 -2.38 -15.63
C LEU A 129 5.43 -1.64 -16.96
N LYS A 130 6.33 -0.70 -17.25
CA LYS A 130 6.28 0.11 -18.48
C LYS A 130 6.89 -0.57 -19.69
N ALA A 131 7.68 -1.61 -19.50
CA ALA A 131 8.44 -2.26 -20.57
C ALA A 131 7.54 -2.69 -21.73
N GLY A 132 7.86 -2.23 -22.94
CA GLY A 132 7.08 -2.53 -24.15
C GLY A 132 5.77 -1.76 -24.32
N ILE A 133 5.45 -0.83 -23.41
CA ILE A 133 4.24 0.01 -23.48
C ILE A 133 4.65 1.41 -23.98
N ARG A 134 3.94 1.95 -24.95
CA ARG A 134 4.15 3.32 -25.40
C ARG A 134 3.80 4.32 -24.30
N GLU A 135 4.55 5.38 -24.15
CA GLU A 135 4.35 6.38 -23.08
C GLU A 135 2.92 6.96 -23.07
N GLU A 136 2.33 7.18 -24.23
CA GLU A 136 0.96 7.69 -24.38
C GLU A 136 -0.08 6.70 -23.83
N ASP A 137 0.08 5.40 -24.16
CA ASP A 137 -0.80 4.34 -23.66
C ASP A 137 -0.69 4.18 -22.16
N TYR A 138 0.53 4.25 -21.63
CA TYR A 138 0.79 4.21 -20.19
C TYR A 138 0.12 5.37 -19.45
N ARG A 139 0.26 6.61 -19.97
CA ARG A 139 -0.42 7.79 -19.40
C ARG A 139 -1.94 7.67 -19.44
N THR A 140 -2.47 7.13 -20.51
CA THR A 140 -3.90 6.89 -20.65
C THR A 140 -4.37 5.84 -19.65
N CYS A 141 -3.63 4.73 -19.49
CA CYS A 141 -3.89 3.70 -18.50
C CYS A 141 -3.94 4.29 -17.07
N LEU A 142 -2.98 5.11 -16.68
CA LEU A 142 -2.97 5.76 -15.36
C LEU A 142 -4.19 6.66 -15.14
N LYS A 143 -4.60 7.44 -16.15
CA LYS A 143 -5.83 8.28 -16.06
C LYS A 143 -7.08 7.43 -15.86
N VAL A 144 -7.19 6.33 -16.59
CA VAL A 144 -8.33 5.41 -16.49
C VAL A 144 -8.36 4.72 -15.14
N LEU A 145 -7.24 4.17 -14.68
CA LEU A 145 -7.14 3.52 -13.36
C LEU A 145 -7.48 4.51 -12.22
N LYS A 146 -7.01 5.76 -12.31
CA LYS A 146 -7.36 6.80 -11.33
C LYS A 146 -8.86 7.05 -11.32
N LYS A 147 -9.50 7.15 -12.49
CA LYS A 147 -10.94 7.34 -12.59
C LYS A 147 -11.73 6.16 -12.03
N MET A 148 -11.28 4.93 -12.29
CA MET A 148 -11.89 3.73 -11.70
C MET A 148 -11.80 3.74 -10.17
N SER A 149 -10.65 4.13 -9.60
CA SER A 149 -10.48 4.27 -8.16
C SER A 149 -11.40 5.33 -7.56
N GLU A 150 -11.55 6.50 -8.21
CA GLU A 150 -12.48 7.56 -7.78
C GLU A 150 -13.94 7.09 -7.77
N ASN A 151 -14.33 6.30 -8.79
CA ASN A 151 -15.69 5.76 -8.87
C ASN A 151 -15.97 4.78 -7.72
N LEU A 152 -15.04 3.88 -7.41
CA LEU A 152 -15.17 2.93 -6.30
C LEU A 152 -15.21 3.64 -4.93
N SER A 153 -14.37 4.67 -4.72
CA SER A 153 -14.36 5.44 -3.46
C SER A 153 -15.69 6.17 -3.21
N LYS A 154 -16.36 6.63 -4.26
CA LYS A 154 -17.70 7.23 -4.13
C LYS A 154 -18.73 6.19 -3.68
N GLU A 155 -18.66 4.98 -4.23
CA GLU A 155 -19.58 3.91 -3.88
C GLU A 155 -19.37 3.43 -2.43
N GLU A 156 -18.11 3.31 -1.97
CA GLU A 156 -17.80 3.00 -0.57
C GLU A 156 -18.37 4.04 0.41
N ASN A 157 -18.30 5.33 0.06
CA ASN A 157 -18.88 6.38 0.88
C ASN A 157 -20.41 6.31 0.91
N ASN A 158 -21.04 6.00 -0.22
CA ASN A 158 -22.48 5.80 -0.31
C ASN A 158 -22.95 4.59 0.51
N MET A 159 -22.18 3.49 0.52
CA MET A 159 -22.47 2.30 1.33
C MET A 159 -22.39 2.60 2.83
N LYS A 160 -21.34 3.29 3.30
CA LYS A 160 -21.19 3.71 4.70
C LYS A 160 -22.34 4.60 5.18
N GLY A 161 -22.73 5.58 4.38
CA GLY A 161 -23.88 6.44 4.70
C GLY A 161 -25.22 5.69 4.77
N ARG A 162 -25.33 4.53 4.10
CA ARG A 162 -26.51 3.65 4.23
C ARG A 162 -26.47 2.82 5.51
N GLU A 163 -25.30 2.28 5.88
CA GLU A 163 -25.15 1.53 7.13
C GLU A 163 -25.46 2.38 8.36
N GLU A 164 -24.96 3.64 8.40
CA GLU A 164 -25.27 4.62 9.48
C GLU A 164 -26.75 5.01 9.57
N MET A 165 -27.54 4.80 8.53
CA MET A 165 -28.98 5.14 8.50
C MET A 165 -29.86 3.98 9.02
N TYR A 166 -29.29 2.78 9.23
CA TYR A 166 -29.98 1.58 9.73
C TYR A 166 -29.55 1.20 11.16
N GLU A 167 -28.62 1.96 11.79
CA GLU A 167 -28.30 1.90 13.23
C GLU A 167 -29.06 3.00 14.01
#